data_de26ec5feb7071b8d99f698e6edc4da3
#
_entry.id   de26ec5feb7071b8d99f698e6edc4da3
#
_cell.length_a   1.000
_cell.length_b   1.000
_cell.length_c   1.000
_cell.angle_alpha   90.00
_cell.angle_beta   90.00
_cell.angle_gamma   90.00
#
_symmetry.space_group_name_H-M   'P 1'
#
loop_
_entity.id
_entity.type
_entity.pdbx_description
1 polymer ?
#
loop_
_entity_poly.entity_id
_entity_poly.type
_entity_poly.pdbx_seq_one_letter_code
_entity_poly.pdbx_strand_id
1 'polypeptide(L)'
;MIAKIIISANEDETRMGLLENGILMEYLVERKEEQHLVGSVFKGKVCNVVRGIQAAFVDIGLEQNAFLYLGNKKDVTEGQSLIVQISKDARGTKGPTATREITLPGRYVVLLPQADYVGISRKITDKEERERLNTICEGVRPAGMGVVVRTAATGVARELLERDVQELAADWKVLAARERVAKAPCLLRRELDLPIRIVRDYLRPELTEIVIDNLPIYKRVEELLAEMPQAQDIRVTLYQGLEDIFEYHKQGEAVAGISDRQVTLPSGGYLVIDHTEAMTVIDVNSGKFSGRENLEETIMQINREAALEIARQLRLRDIGGIIVVDFIDMHTDNHKREIMNSLQQALKGDKMHPKVQDITVLNLVEITRKKSRQNLSSVLYTPLSLIHI
;
A
#
# COMPACT_ATOMS: atom_id res chain seq x y z
N MET A 1 15.93 -0.05 -14.51
CA MET A 1 15.37 0.86 -13.47
C MET A 1 16.15 0.63 -12.19
N ILE A 2 16.63 1.69 -11.54
CA ILE A 2 17.34 1.62 -10.26
C ILE A 2 16.39 2.14 -9.19
N ALA A 3 16.22 1.39 -8.11
CA ALA A 3 15.39 1.81 -7.00
C ALA A 3 16.23 2.02 -5.73
N LYS A 4 15.87 3.03 -4.95
CA LYS A 4 16.44 3.36 -3.64
C LYS A 4 15.31 3.62 -2.66
N ILE A 5 15.49 3.16 -1.42
CA ILE A 5 14.59 3.47 -0.30
C ILE A 5 15.31 4.39 0.68
N ILE A 6 14.62 5.43 1.13
CA ILE A 6 15.05 6.32 2.19
C ILE A 6 14.10 6.10 3.37
N ILE A 7 14.66 5.88 4.56
CA ILE A 7 13.89 5.73 5.81
C ILE A 7 14.41 6.76 6.81
N SER A 8 13.51 7.61 7.27
CA SER A 8 13.76 8.57 8.35
C SER A 8 12.89 8.23 9.54
N ALA A 9 13.47 8.17 10.73
CA ALA A 9 12.70 7.89 11.93
C ALA A 9 13.20 8.68 13.14
N ASN A 10 12.26 9.31 13.81
CA ASN A 10 12.46 9.99 15.08
C ASN A 10 11.53 9.44 16.17
N GLU A 11 11.39 10.16 17.30
CA GLU A 11 10.53 9.75 18.40
C GLU A 11 9.04 9.77 18.05
N ASP A 12 8.61 10.61 17.10
CA ASP A 12 7.19 10.87 16.80
C ASP A 12 6.72 10.14 15.55
N GLU A 13 7.57 10.02 14.53
CA GLU A 13 7.17 9.46 13.24
C GLU A 13 8.26 8.66 12.54
N THR A 14 7.85 7.80 11.64
CA THR A 14 8.69 7.12 10.65
C THR A 14 8.23 7.49 9.26
N ARG A 15 9.14 8.00 8.43
CA ARG A 15 8.91 8.38 7.04
C ARG A 15 9.67 7.44 6.10
N MET A 16 9.08 7.10 4.97
CA MET A 16 9.73 6.32 3.93
C MET A 16 9.50 6.95 2.57
N GLY A 17 10.57 7.08 1.78
CA GLY A 17 10.52 7.43 0.37
C GLY A 17 11.04 6.30 -0.51
N LEU A 18 10.31 5.95 -1.56
CA LEU A 18 10.79 5.08 -2.63
C LEU A 18 11.15 5.93 -3.84
N LEU A 19 12.42 5.89 -4.22
CA LEU A 19 12.92 6.53 -5.42
C LEU A 19 13.07 5.50 -6.55
N GLU A 20 12.63 5.85 -7.74
CA GLU A 20 12.89 5.11 -8.98
C GLU A 20 13.63 6.04 -9.95
N ASN A 21 14.84 5.66 -10.35
CA ASN A 21 15.74 6.50 -11.17
C ASN A 21 15.94 7.92 -10.57
N GLY A 22 16.00 8.03 -9.24
CA GLY A 22 16.19 9.31 -8.53
C GLY A 22 14.93 10.15 -8.34
N ILE A 23 13.77 9.71 -8.81
CA ILE A 23 12.48 10.41 -8.68
C ILE A 23 11.67 9.77 -7.55
N LEU A 24 11.12 10.58 -6.64
CA LEU A 24 10.25 10.12 -5.55
C LEU A 24 8.92 9.62 -6.11
N MET A 25 8.67 8.32 -5.98
CA MET A 25 7.49 7.63 -6.51
C MET A 25 6.47 7.28 -5.44
N GLU A 26 6.92 6.98 -4.24
CA GLU A 26 6.04 6.66 -3.10
C GLU A 26 6.58 7.32 -1.85
N TYR A 27 5.68 7.84 -1.03
CA TYR A 27 6.02 8.42 0.27
C TYR A 27 5.05 7.90 1.32
N LEU A 28 5.57 7.39 2.43
CA LEU A 28 4.78 6.84 3.52
C LEU A 28 5.19 7.51 4.82
N VAL A 29 4.20 7.80 5.66
CA VAL A 29 4.42 8.33 7.01
C VAL A 29 3.61 7.50 7.99
N GLU A 30 4.22 7.12 9.09
CA GLU A 30 3.53 6.54 10.26
C GLU A 30 3.91 7.32 11.50
N ARG A 31 2.92 7.90 12.15
CA ARG A 31 3.07 8.58 13.43
C ARG A 31 2.79 7.60 14.56
N LYS A 32 3.56 7.69 15.64
CA LYS A 32 3.37 6.81 16.81
C LYS A 32 2.01 7.00 17.48
N GLU A 33 1.48 8.21 17.43
CA GLU A 33 0.15 8.54 17.99
C GLU A 33 -0.98 7.97 17.12
N GLU A 34 -0.79 7.90 15.81
CA GLU A 34 -1.73 7.28 14.88
C GLU A 34 -1.48 5.78 14.88
N GLN A 35 -2.19 5.03 15.73
CA GLN A 35 -2.06 3.57 15.76
C GLN A 35 -2.46 2.97 14.42
N HIS A 36 -1.47 2.68 13.56
CA HIS A 36 -1.73 1.87 12.39
C HIS A 36 -2.04 0.44 12.83
N LEU A 37 -3.29 0.06 12.70
CA LEU A 37 -3.80 -1.22 13.20
C LEU A 37 -4.02 -2.24 12.09
N VAL A 38 -4.02 -1.82 10.82
CA VAL A 38 -4.25 -2.74 9.69
C VAL A 38 -3.24 -3.89 9.73
N GLY A 39 -3.77 -5.13 9.70
CA GLY A 39 -2.96 -6.35 9.84
C GLY A 39 -2.87 -6.86 11.29
N SER A 40 -3.11 -6.02 12.29
CA SER A 40 -3.09 -6.45 13.70
C SER A 40 -4.28 -7.35 14.02
N VAL A 41 -4.04 -8.35 14.88
CA VAL A 41 -5.02 -9.36 15.26
C VAL A 41 -5.41 -9.17 16.72
N PHE A 42 -6.71 -9.15 16.96
CA PHE A 42 -7.30 -8.97 18.29
C PHE A 42 -8.20 -10.14 18.68
N LYS A 43 -8.30 -10.42 19.95
CA LYS A 43 -9.46 -11.09 20.53
C LYS A 43 -10.45 -10.01 20.96
N GLY A 44 -11.55 -9.88 20.23
CA GLY A 44 -12.57 -8.87 20.51
C GLY A 44 -13.81 -9.49 21.14
N LYS A 45 -14.64 -8.65 21.77
CA LYS A 45 -15.94 -9.01 22.31
C LYS A 45 -17.04 -8.36 21.49
N VAL A 46 -18.00 -9.14 21.02
CA VAL A 46 -19.14 -8.61 20.26
C VAL A 46 -20.05 -7.81 21.19
N CYS A 47 -20.19 -6.51 20.89
CA CYS A 47 -21.05 -5.59 21.66
C CYS A 47 -22.47 -5.56 21.13
N ASN A 48 -22.61 -5.56 19.78
CA ASN A 48 -23.92 -5.45 19.15
C ASN A 48 -23.90 -6.14 17.79
N VAL A 49 -25.03 -6.78 17.40
CA VAL A 49 -25.24 -7.39 16.10
C VAL A 49 -26.39 -6.72 15.38
N VAL A 50 -26.08 -5.99 14.30
CA VAL A 50 -27.06 -5.25 13.49
C VAL A 50 -27.37 -6.06 12.23
N ARG A 51 -28.43 -6.85 12.29
CA ARG A 51 -28.80 -7.78 11.20
C ARG A 51 -29.18 -7.07 9.90
N GLY A 52 -29.78 -5.88 9.98
CA GLY A 52 -30.21 -5.11 8.81
C GLY A 52 -29.09 -4.70 7.87
N ILE A 53 -27.88 -4.52 8.40
CA ILE A 53 -26.66 -4.21 7.61
C ILE A 53 -25.67 -5.39 7.60
N GLN A 54 -26.07 -6.56 8.11
CA GLN A 54 -25.25 -7.77 8.17
C GLN A 54 -23.90 -7.54 8.84
N ALA A 55 -23.86 -6.85 9.95
CA ALA A 55 -22.64 -6.45 10.63
C ALA A 55 -22.74 -6.63 12.15
N ALA A 56 -21.57 -6.71 12.79
CA ALA A 56 -21.42 -6.63 14.24
C ALA A 56 -20.42 -5.53 14.60
N PHE A 57 -20.60 -4.96 15.79
CA PHE A 57 -19.63 -4.07 16.40
C PHE A 57 -18.87 -4.87 17.47
N VAL A 58 -17.55 -4.85 17.37
CA VAL A 58 -16.65 -5.66 18.21
C VAL A 58 -15.76 -4.72 19.01
N ASP A 59 -15.84 -4.81 20.31
CA ASP A 59 -14.89 -4.19 21.22
C ASP A 59 -13.53 -4.89 21.11
N ILE A 60 -12.52 -4.14 20.74
CA ILE A 60 -11.14 -4.61 20.61
C ILE A 60 -10.19 -3.94 21.62
N GLY A 61 -10.77 -3.23 22.62
CA GLY A 61 -10.02 -2.50 23.64
C GLY A 61 -9.54 -1.11 23.20
N LEU A 62 -10.20 -0.52 22.21
CA LEU A 62 -9.98 0.84 21.73
C LEU A 62 -11.22 1.69 22.00
N GLU A 63 -11.07 3.02 21.86
CA GLU A 63 -12.16 3.97 22.07
C GLU A 63 -13.37 3.68 21.15
N GLN A 64 -13.11 3.27 19.91
CA GLN A 64 -14.15 2.94 18.93
C GLN A 64 -14.18 1.44 18.63
N ASN A 65 -15.40 0.87 18.68
CA ASN A 65 -15.60 -0.53 18.31
C ASN A 65 -15.29 -0.79 16.84
N ALA A 66 -14.71 -1.95 16.55
CA ALA A 66 -14.43 -2.39 15.19
C ALA A 66 -15.72 -2.82 14.49
N PHE A 67 -15.90 -2.39 13.24
CA PHE A 67 -16.98 -2.82 12.36
C PHE A 67 -16.60 -4.15 11.71
N LEU A 68 -17.38 -5.20 11.96
CA LEU A 68 -17.20 -6.53 11.40
C LEU A 68 -18.38 -6.86 10.46
N TYR A 69 -18.09 -6.97 9.14
CA TYR A 69 -19.08 -7.46 8.18
C TYR A 69 -19.27 -8.98 8.32
N LEU A 70 -20.51 -9.41 8.51
CA LEU A 70 -20.85 -10.82 8.76
C LEU A 70 -21.30 -11.55 7.48
N GLY A 71 -21.75 -10.82 6.45
CA GLY A 71 -22.40 -11.43 5.30
C GLY A 71 -23.60 -12.29 5.72
N ASN A 72 -23.70 -13.48 5.17
CA ASN A 72 -24.76 -14.44 5.50
C ASN A 72 -24.48 -15.31 6.75
N LYS A 73 -23.35 -15.07 7.45
CA LYS A 73 -22.98 -15.84 8.66
C LYS A 73 -23.87 -15.44 9.83
N LYS A 74 -24.66 -16.40 10.36
CA LYS A 74 -25.60 -16.18 11.49
C LYS A 74 -25.03 -16.65 12.83
N ASP A 75 -23.78 -17.08 12.85
CA ASP A 75 -23.10 -17.73 13.98
C ASP A 75 -22.53 -16.74 15.03
N VAL A 76 -22.72 -15.44 14.83
CA VAL A 76 -22.22 -14.40 15.74
C VAL A 76 -23.34 -13.89 16.63
N THR A 77 -23.08 -13.86 17.93
CA THR A 77 -24.01 -13.40 18.97
C THR A 77 -23.36 -12.35 19.89
N GLU A 78 -24.17 -11.49 20.46
CA GLU A 78 -23.71 -10.49 21.44
C GLU A 78 -23.08 -11.18 22.67
N GLY A 79 -22.01 -10.57 23.17
CA GLY A 79 -21.21 -11.09 24.28
C GLY A 79 -20.17 -12.16 23.87
N GLN A 80 -20.24 -12.72 22.65
CA GLN A 80 -19.30 -13.69 22.14
C GLN A 80 -17.91 -13.09 21.95
N SER A 81 -16.87 -13.84 22.29
CA SER A 81 -15.48 -13.47 21.97
C SER A 81 -15.08 -14.04 20.60
N LEU A 82 -14.45 -13.22 19.76
CA LEU A 82 -14.02 -13.58 18.41
C LEU A 82 -12.58 -13.15 18.19
N ILE A 83 -11.84 -13.94 17.41
CA ILE A 83 -10.58 -13.49 16.83
C ILE A 83 -10.89 -12.70 15.55
N VAL A 84 -10.33 -11.49 15.45
CA VAL A 84 -10.53 -10.59 14.31
C VAL A 84 -9.22 -9.92 13.92
N GLN A 85 -9.06 -9.64 12.63
CA GLN A 85 -7.95 -8.87 12.08
C GLN A 85 -8.47 -7.54 11.55
N ILE A 86 -7.73 -6.46 11.79
CA ILE A 86 -8.09 -5.15 11.26
C ILE A 86 -7.73 -5.09 9.78
N SER A 87 -8.71 -4.75 8.96
CA SER A 87 -8.56 -4.63 7.49
C SER A 87 -8.53 -3.19 7.01
N LYS A 88 -9.03 -2.24 7.81
CA LYS A 88 -8.94 -0.79 7.57
C LYS A 88 -8.88 -0.06 8.91
N ASP A 89 -8.04 0.97 8.98
CA ASP A 89 -7.97 1.85 10.16
C ASP A 89 -9.25 2.66 10.35
N ALA A 90 -9.44 3.18 11.56
CA ALA A 90 -10.53 4.09 11.89
C ALA A 90 -10.47 5.36 11.03
N ARG A 91 -11.63 5.99 10.81
CA ARG A 91 -11.74 7.23 10.03
C ARG A 91 -12.74 8.18 10.65
N GLY A 92 -12.26 9.32 11.14
CA GLY A 92 -13.10 10.30 11.79
C GLY A 92 -13.92 9.65 12.92
N THR A 93 -15.23 9.68 12.82
CA THR A 93 -16.15 9.06 13.79
C THR A 93 -16.39 7.57 13.59
N LYS A 94 -15.83 6.96 12.52
CA LYS A 94 -16.03 5.53 12.21
C LYS A 94 -14.87 4.71 12.76
N GLY A 95 -15.18 3.70 13.56
CA GLY A 95 -14.23 2.74 14.06
C GLY A 95 -13.54 1.92 12.94
N PRO A 96 -12.46 1.18 13.29
CA PRO A 96 -11.74 0.36 12.32
C PRO A 96 -12.64 -0.74 11.74
N THR A 97 -12.32 -1.20 10.53
CA THR A 97 -13.01 -2.34 9.93
C THR A 97 -12.23 -3.62 10.23
N ALA A 98 -12.93 -4.64 10.69
CA ALA A 98 -12.36 -5.93 11.01
C ALA A 98 -12.87 -7.05 10.07
N THR A 99 -12.13 -8.14 10.01
CA THR A 99 -12.49 -9.39 9.33
C THR A 99 -12.20 -10.58 10.23
N ARG A 100 -12.94 -11.69 10.02
CA ARG A 100 -12.64 -12.99 10.65
C ARG A 100 -11.64 -13.80 9.84
N GLU A 101 -11.41 -13.42 8.59
CA GLU A 101 -10.44 -14.07 7.71
C GLU A 101 -9.03 -13.57 8.06
N ILE A 102 -8.36 -14.34 8.92
CA ILE A 102 -7.01 -14.01 9.36
C ILE A 102 -6.02 -14.33 8.26
N THR A 103 -5.13 -13.39 7.98
CA THR A 103 -4.03 -13.53 7.02
C THR A 103 -2.71 -13.20 7.70
N LEU A 104 -1.70 -14.03 7.50
CA LEU A 104 -0.35 -13.78 7.99
C LEU A 104 0.58 -13.59 6.78
N PRO A 105 0.93 -12.34 6.44
CA PRO A 105 1.79 -12.07 5.30
C PRO A 105 3.27 -12.35 5.63
N GLY A 106 3.86 -13.28 4.89
CA GLY A 106 5.28 -13.50 4.80
C GLY A 106 5.92 -12.78 3.63
N ARG A 107 7.15 -13.11 3.33
CA ARG A 107 7.89 -12.56 2.20
C ARG A 107 7.39 -13.09 0.87
N TYR A 108 7.26 -14.40 0.75
CA TYR A 108 6.93 -15.11 -0.50
C TYR A 108 5.49 -15.59 -0.53
N VAL A 109 4.92 -15.82 0.64
CA VAL A 109 3.56 -16.35 0.77
C VAL A 109 2.74 -15.53 1.76
N VAL A 110 1.42 -15.72 1.70
CA VAL A 110 0.49 -15.30 2.75
C VAL A 110 -0.16 -16.56 3.28
N LEU A 111 0.00 -16.85 4.57
CA LEU A 111 -0.67 -17.96 5.22
C LEU A 111 -2.12 -17.59 5.55
N LEU A 112 -3.04 -18.50 5.24
CA LEU A 112 -4.48 -18.40 5.52
C LEU A 112 -4.86 -19.51 6.49
N PRO A 113 -4.81 -19.29 7.81
CA PRO A 113 -5.00 -20.34 8.80
C PRO A 113 -6.38 -21.02 8.79
N GLN A 114 -7.37 -20.37 8.18
CA GLN A 114 -8.78 -20.82 8.15
C GLN A 114 -9.24 -21.20 6.73
N ALA A 115 -8.32 -21.41 5.81
CA ALA A 115 -8.57 -21.84 4.44
C ALA A 115 -7.88 -23.18 4.17
N ASP A 116 -8.22 -23.85 3.07
CA ASP A 116 -7.60 -25.13 2.68
C ASP A 116 -7.41 -25.18 1.16
N TYR A 117 -6.61 -24.21 0.64
CA TYR A 117 -6.26 -24.16 -0.78
C TYR A 117 -4.91 -23.45 -1.00
N VAL A 118 -4.30 -23.70 -2.16
CA VAL A 118 -3.17 -22.91 -2.65
C VAL A 118 -3.66 -21.92 -3.71
N GLY A 119 -3.41 -20.64 -3.49
CA GLY A 119 -3.63 -19.59 -4.47
C GLY A 119 -2.31 -19.07 -5.01
N ILE A 120 -2.28 -18.58 -6.27
CA ILE A 120 -1.08 -17.98 -6.85
C ILE A 120 -1.41 -16.59 -7.36
N SER A 121 -0.54 -15.62 -7.06
CA SER A 121 -0.68 -14.25 -7.53
C SER A 121 -1.00 -14.21 -9.03
N ARG A 122 -1.99 -13.39 -9.40
CA ARG A 122 -2.38 -13.20 -10.81
C ARG A 122 -1.29 -12.50 -11.65
N LYS A 123 -0.30 -11.89 -10.98
CA LYS A 123 0.86 -11.27 -11.64
C LYS A 123 1.87 -12.27 -12.18
N ILE A 124 1.89 -13.48 -11.65
CA ILE A 124 2.71 -14.56 -12.18
C ILE A 124 1.94 -15.15 -13.37
N THR A 125 2.32 -14.76 -14.57
CA THR A 125 1.63 -15.13 -15.81
C THR A 125 2.22 -16.35 -16.49
N ASP A 126 3.49 -16.67 -16.21
CA ASP A 126 4.17 -17.85 -16.73
C ASP A 126 3.51 -19.11 -16.17
N LYS A 127 3.07 -20.00 -17.07
CA LYS A 127 2.34 -21.21 -16.70
C LYS A 127 3.24 -22.25 -16.01
N GLU A 128 4.46 -22.43 -16.48
CA GLU A 128 5.41 -23.38 -15.90
C GLU A 128 5.79 -22.96 -14.48
N GLU A 129 6.05 -21.68 -14.27
CA GLU A 129 6.35 -21.14 -12.95
C GLU A 129 5.15 -21.24 -12.01
N ARG A 130 3.93 -21.03 -12.49
CA ARG A 130 2.72 -21.22 -11.69
C ARG A 130 2.56 -22.66 -11.23
N GLU A 131 2.77 -23.64 -12.13
CA GLU A 131 2.68 -25.07 -11.81
C GLU A 131 3.78 -25.47 -10.83
N ARG A 132 5.01 -25.00 -11.03
CA ARG A 132 6.13 -25.20 -10.10
C ARG A 132 5.81 -24.70 -8.69
N LEU A 133 5.36 -23.45 -8.57
CA LEU A 133 5.02 -22.84 -7.29
C LEU A 133 3.83 -23.51 -6.63
N ASN A 134 2.82 -23.90 -7.41
CA ASN A 134 1.68 -24.66 -6.90
C ASN A 134 2.11 -26.01 -6.30
N THR A 135 2.92 -26.76 -7.03
CA THR A 135 3.44 -28.07 -6.58
C THR A 135 4.26 -27.95 -5.29
N ILE A 136 5.12 -26.94 -5.21
CA ILE A 136 5.92 -26.68 -4.00
C ILE A 136 4.99 -26.35 -2.83
N CYS A 137 4.07 -25.39 -3.00
CA CYS A 137 3.23 -24.92 -1.90
C CYS A 137 2.22 -25.96 -1.44
N GLU A 138 1.67 -26.79 -2.34
CA GLU A 138 0.84 -27.94 -1.93
C GLU A 138 1.63 -28.95 -1.09
N GLY A 139 2.92 -29.14 -1.39
CA GLY A 139 3.77 -30.07 -0.63
C GLY A 139 4.24 -29.55 0.73
N VAL A 140 4.27 -28.21 0.93
CA VAL A 140 4.82 -27.60 2.17
C VAL A 140 3.75 -26.96 3.06
N ARG A 141 2.56 -26.71 2.56
CA ARG A 141 1.48 -26.12 3.36
C ARG A 141 1.05 -27.03 4.50
N PRO A 142 0.79 -26.47 5.69
CA PRO A 142 0.24 -27.28 6.78
C PRO A 142 -1.18 -27.76 6.47
N ALA A 143 -1.53 -28.96 6.93
CA ALA A 143 -2.86 -29.49 6.75
C ALA A 143 -3.94 -28.56 7.36
N GLY A 144 -5.02 -28.32 6.61
CA GLY A 144 -6.11 -27.43 7.02
C GLY A 144 -5.78 -25.94 7.00
N MET A 145 -4.66 -25.54 6.38
CA MET A 145 -4.31 -24.14 6.15
C MET A 145 -4.12 -23.88 4.66
N GLY A 146 -4.52 -22.69 4.23
CA GLY A 146 -4.28 -22.20 2.86
C GLY A 146 -3.02 -21.37 2.75
N VAL A 147 -2.49 -21.28 1.55
CA VAL A 147 -1.33 -20.46 1.20
C VAL A 147 -1.61 -19.68 -0.08
N VAL A 148 -1.35 -18.39 -0.07
CA VAL A 148 -1.38 -17.57 -1.29
C VAL A 148 0.04 -17.13 -1.63
N VAL A 149 0.53 -17.60 -2.78
CA VAL A 149 1.87 -17.30 -3.29
C VAL A 149 1.92 -15.86 -3.81
N ARG A 150 2.88 -15.09 -3.32
CA ARG A 150 3.12 -13.69 -3.73
C ARG A 150 3.98 -13.64 -4.98
N THR A 151 3.96 -12.50 -5.67
CA THR A 151 4.79 -12.27 -6.87
C THR A 151 6.29 -12.37 -6.55
N ALA A 152 6.70 -12.02 -5.34
CA ALA A 152 8.07 -12.14 -4.88
C ALA A 152 8.60 -13.59 -4.83
N ALA A 153 7.74 -14.58 -4.96
CA ALA A 153 8.10 -16.00 -5.00
C ALA A 153 8.61 -16.48 -6.37
N THR A 154 8.48 -15.65 -7.42
CA THR A 154 8.93 -16.01 -8.78
C THR A 154 10.43 -16.32 -8.78
N GLY A 155 10.81 -17.50 -9.30
CA GLY A 155 12.20 -17.96 -9.37
C GLY A 155 12.84 -18.34 -8.03
N VAL A 156 12.09 -18.28 -6.93
CA VAL A 156 12.62 -18.56 -5.58
C VAL A 156 12.78 -20.08 -5.38
N ALA A 157 13.86 -20.48 -4.71
CA ALA A 157 14.12 -21.87 -4.36
C ALA A 157 13.06 -22.42 -3.38
N ARG A 158 12.83 -23.73 -3.46
CA ARG A 158 11.83 -24.44 -2.63
C ARG A 158 12.07 -24.21 -1.14
N GLU A 159 13.31 -24.28 -0.71
CA GLU A 159 13.74 -24.18 0.69
C GLU A 159 13.33 -22.86 1.34
N LEU A 160 13.40 -21.77 0.58
CA LEU A 160 13.00 -20.44 1.05
C LEU A 160 11.47 -20.32 1.17
N LEU A 161 10.71 -20.92 0.24
CA LEU A 161 9.24 -20.98 0.33
C LEU A 161 8.79 -21.83 1.52
N GLU A 162 9.45 -22.98 1.72
CA GLU A 162 9.18 -23.87 2.84
C GLU A 162 9.45 -23.19 4.18
N ARG A 163 10.59 -22.50 4.29
CA ARG A 163 10.95 -21.74 5.49
C ARG A 163 9.89 -20.65 5.79
N ASP A 164 9.49 -19.85 4.81
CA ASP A 164 8.49 -18.78 4.97
C ASP A 164 7.14 -19.37 5.46
N VAL A 165 6.71 -20.49 4.90
CA VAL A 165 5.48 -21.21 5.34
C VAL A 165 5.62 -21.72 6.76
N GLN A 166 6.76 -22.31 7.13
CA GLN A 166 7.01 -22.89 8.46
C GLN A 166 7.04 -21.80 9.54
N GLU A 167 7.71 -20.68 9.28
CA GLU A 167 7.75 -19.52 10.18
C GLU A 167 6.35 -18.95 10.44
N LEU A 168 5.56 -18.75 9.37
CA LEU A 168 4.19 -18.25 9.50
C LEU A 168 3.27 -19.25 10.22
N ALA A 169 3.46 -20.54 10.00
CA ALA A 169 2.71 -21.58 10.71
C ALA A 169 3.07 -21.64 12.21
N ALA A 170 4.34 -21.40 12.55
CA ALA A 170 4.78 -21.26 13.94
C ALA A 170 4.16 -20.02 14.60
N ASP A 171 4.19 -18.88 13.93
CA ASP A 171 3.52 -17.65 14.37
C ASP A 171 2.04 -17.87 14.64
N TRP A 172 1.35 -18.57 13.73
CA TRP A 172 -0.05 -18.90 13.92
C TRP A 172 -0.30 -19.79 15.14
N LYS A 173 0.55 -20.79 15.37
CA LYS A 173 0.44 -21.68 16.56
C LYS A 173 0.57 -20.87 17.85
N VAL A 174 1.52 -19.94 17.91
CA VAL A 174 1.71 -19.06 19.08
C VAL A 174 0.48 -18.15 19.26
N LEU A 175 -0.02 -17.56 18.18
CA LEU A 175 -1.20 -16.68 18.20
C LEU A 175 -2.44 -17.44 18.67
N ALA A 176 -2.69 -18.63 18.14
CA ALA A 176 -3.82 -19.49 18.51
C ALA A 176 -3.73 -19.97 19.98
N ALA A 177 -2.53 -20.23 20.47
CA ALA A 177 -2.32 -20.57 21.88
C ALA A 177 -2.64 -19.36 22.81
N ARG A 178 -2.18 -18.16 22.44
CA ARG A 178 -2.51 -16.93 23.17
C ARG A 178 -4.02 -16.65 23.16
N GLU A 179 -4.66 -16.84 22.00
CA GLU A 179 -6.11 -16.64 21.86
C GLU A 179 -6.91 -17.48 22.85
N ARG A 180 -6.53 -18.74 23.08
CA ARG A 180 -7.24 -19.66 23.99
C ARG A 180 -7.25 -19.18 25.45
N VAL A 181 -6.17 -18.54 25.91
CA VAL A 181 -5.99 -18.14 27.31
C VAL A 181 -6.30 -16.66 27.55
N ALA A 182 -6.25 -15.82 26.53
CA ALA A 182 -6.44 -14.39 26.66
C ALA A 182 -7.91 -14.04 26.90
N LYS A 183 -8.15 -13.04 27.73
CA LYS A 183 -9.49 -12.45 27.92
C LYS A 183 -9.73 -11.35 26.89
N ALA A 184 -10.91 -11.33 26.29
CA ALA A 184 -11.32 -10.26 25.41
C ALA A 184 -11.80 -9.01 26.21
N PRO A 185 -11.54 -7.79 25.74
CA PRO A 185 -10.76 -7.45 24.55
C PRO A 185 -9.24 -7.47 24.79
N CYS A 186 -8.43 -7.91 23.82
CA CYS A 186 -6.97 -7.80 23.89
C CYS A 186 -6.31 -7.89 22.51
N LEU A 187 -5.14 -7.26 22.38
CA LEU A 187 -4.26 -7.40 21.22
C LEU A 187 -3.52 -8.75 21.28
N LEU A 188 -3.68 -9.59 20.26
CA LEU A 188 -2.99 -10.88 20.14
C LEU A 188 -1.68 -10.76 19.36
N ARG A 189 -1.69 -10.02 18.24
CA ARG A 189 -0.54 -9.79 17.37
C ARG A 189 -0.61 -8.39 16.79
N ARG A 190 0.46 -7.63 16.93
CA ARG A 190 0.62 -6.35 16.22
C ARG A 190 1.22 -6.60 14.84
N GLU A 191 0.80 -5.82 13.83
CA GLU A 191 1.48 -5.80 12.53
C GLU A 191 2.91 -5.25 12.71
N LEU A 192 3.79 -5.60 11.80
CA LEU A 192 5.18 -5.17 11.80
C LEU A 192 5.29 -3.65 11.65
N ASP A 193 6.31 -3.06 12.25
CA ASP A 193 6.65 -1.64 12.08
C ASP A 193 6.94 -1.33 10.61
N LEU A 194 6.73 -0.08 10.20
CA LEU A 194 6.92 0.37 8.83
C LEU A 194 8.27 -0.06 8.22
N PRO A 195 9.44 0.12 8.86
CA PRO A 195 10.72 -0.28 8.29
C PRO A 195 10.80 -1.77 7.93
N ILE A 196 10.30 -2.63 8.81
CA ILE A 196 10.32 -4.09 8.59
C ILE A 196 9.31 -4.50 7.52
N ARG A 197 8.14 -3.86 7.49
CA ARG A 197 7.17 -4.05 6.39
C ARG A 197 7.74 -3.62 5.04
N ILE A 198 8.53 -2.54 5.01
CA ILE A 198 9.22 -2.09 3.80
C ILE A 198 10.15 -3.18 3.29
N VAL A 199 11.01 -3.75 4.14
CA VAL A 199 11.89 -4.85 3.75
C VAL A 199 11.06 -6.03 3.24
N ARG A 200 10.03 -6.45 3.95
CA ARG A 200 9.16 -7.55 3.52
C ARG A 200 8.50 -7.31 2.15
N ASP A 201 8.04 -6.08 1.88
CA ASP A 201 7.12 -5.80 0.77
C ASP A 201 7.78 -5.09 -0.42
N TYR A 202 8.96 -4.48 -0.25
CA TYR A 202 9.63 -3.66 -1.28
C TYR A 202 10.93 -4.25 -1.82
N LEU A 203 11.41 -5.38 -1.28
CA LEU A 203 12.54 -6.08 -1.88
C LEU A 203 12.18 -6.54 -3.30
N ARG A 204 12.98 -6.09 -4.26
CA ARG A 204 12.87 -6.42 -5.69
C ARG A 204 14.24 -6.28 -6.35
N PRO A 205 14.49 -6.93 -7.48
CA PRO A 205 15.82 -6.92 -8.13
C PRO A 205 16.35 -5.51 -8.43
N GLU A 206 15.47 -4.55 -8.66
CA GLU A 206 15.85 -3.17 -8.98
C GLU A 206 16.29 -2.36 -7.74
N LEU A 207 16.00 -2.85 -6.53
CA LEU A 207 16.39 -2.16 -5.28
C LEU A 207 17.88 -2.36 -5.03
N THR A 208 18.63 -1.27 -5.07
CA THR A 208 20.09 -1.29 -4.93
C THR A 208 20.57 -0.72 -3.59
N GLU A 209 19.76 0.12 -2.95
CA GLU A 209 20.17 0.81 -1.73
C GLU A 209 18.99 1.12 -0.81
N ILE A 210 19.24 0.97 0.50
CA ILE A 210 18.37 1.45 1.58
C ILE A 210 19.20 2.38 2.45
N VAL A 211 18.77 3.64 2.60
CA VAL A 211 19.45 4.64 3.44
C VAL A 211 18.57 4.94 4.64
N ILE A 212 19.16 4.91 5.84
CA ILE A 212 18.43 5.03 7.11
C ILE A 212 19.16 6.01 8.02
N ASP A 213 18.46 6.95 8.64
CA ASP A 213 19.02 7.93 9.60
C ASP A 213 18.92 7.50 11.07
N ASN A 214 18.33 6.34 11.35
CA ASN A 214 18.10 5.83 12.71
C ASN A 214 18.92 4.55 12.96
N LEU A 215 19.87 4.60 13.87
CA LEU A 215 20.79 3.49 14.15
C LEU A 215 20.10 2.19 14.61
N PRO A 216 19.13 2.20 15.53
CA PRO A 216 18.36 1.00 15.88
C PRO A 216 17.66 0.33 14.68
N ILE A 217 17.03 1.13 13.82
CA ILE A 217 16.35 0.64 12.62
C ILE A 217 17.35 0.12 11.61
N TYR A 218 18.47 0.82 11.40
CA TYR A 218 19.57 0.41 10.53
C TYR A 218 20.05 -1.01 10.88
N LYS A 219 20.41 -1.24 12.15
CA LYS A 219 20.90 -2.56 12.62
C LYS A 219 19.87 -3.66 12.38
N ARG A 220 18.60 -3.39 12.70
CA ARG A 220 17.51 -4.36 12.53
C ARG A 220 17.23 -4.69 11.06
N VAL A 221 17.33 -3.70 10.16
CA VAL A 221 17.19 -3.90 8.72
C VAL A 221 18.39 -4.65 8.15
N GLU A 222 19.60 -4.32 8.57
CA GLU A 222 20.85 -5.00 8.17
C GLU A 222 20.81 -6.48 8.56
N GLU A 223 20.47 -6.80 9.82
CA GLU A 223 20.31 -8.17 10.31
C GLU A 223 19.27 -8.96 9.49
N LEU A 224 18.11 -8.34 9.23
CA LEU A 224 17.04 -8.97 8.45
C LEU A 224 17.47 -9.27 7.01
N LEU A 225 18.19 -8.35 6.36
CA LEU A 225 18.67 -8.54 4.99
C LEU A 225 19.80 -9.56 4.90
N ALA A 226 20.66 -9.67 5.94
CA ALA A 226 21.73 -10.66 5.98
C ALA A 226 21.21 -12.11 5.94
N GLU A 227 19.99 -12.34 6.42
CA GLU A 227 19.32 -13.64 6.35
C GLU A 227 18.67 -13.94 4.99
N MET A 228 18.67 -12.97 4.07
CA MET A 228 17.96 -13.05 2.77
C MET A 228 18.95 -13.16 1.61
N PRO A 229 19.13 -14.34 0.97
CA PRO A 229 20.07 -14.52 -0.13
C PRO A 229 19.87 -13.56 -1.31
N GLN A 230 18.63 -13.18 -1.60
CA GLN A 230 18.29 -12.26 -2.69
C GLN A 230 18.54 -10.78 -2.36
N ALA A 231 18.95 -10.48 -1.14
CA ALA A 231 19.24 -9.11 -0.69
C ALA A 231 20.75 -8.81 -0.61
N GLN A 232 21.62 -9.76 -1.00
CA GLN A 232 23.09 -9.63 -0.90
C GLN A 232 23.65 -8.43 -1.68
N ASP A 233 22.98 -8.04 -2.76
CA ASP A 233 23.41 -6.91 -3.59
C ASP A 233 22.82 -5.56 -3.12
N ILE A 234 22.00 -5.56 -2.07
CA ILE A 234 21.39 -4.35 -1.53
C ILE A 234 22.33 -3.73 -0.51
N ARG A 235 22.78 -2.50 -0.78
CA ARG A 235 23.57 -1.73 0.18
C ARG A 235 22.65 -1.10 1.23
N VAL A 236 22.93 -1.33 2.50
CA VAL A 236 22.30 -0.58 3.60
C VAL A 236 23.28 0.47 4.10
N THR A 237 22.86 1.72 4.15
CA THR A 237 23.70 2.86 4.53
C THR A 237 23.09 3.58 5.71
N LEU A 238 23.86 3.78 6.78
CA LEU A 238 23.48 4.64 7.89
C LEU A 238 23.83 6.10 7.54
N TYR A 239 22.81 6.94 7.46
CA TYR A 239 22.98 8.40 7.27
C TYR A 239 23.21 9.06 8.63
N GLN A 240 24.28 9.82 8.74
CA GLN A 240 24.68 10.55 9.97
C GLN A 240 24.85 12.05 9.74
N GLY A 241 24.29 12.59 8.66
CA GLY A 241 24.30 14.02 8.37
C GLY A 241 23.41 14.82 9.32
N LEU A 242 23.63 16.14 9.37
CA LEU A 242 22.83 17.08 10.18
C LEU A 242 21.59 17.57 9.43
N GLU A 243 21.62 17.49 8.11
CA GLU A 243 20.51 17.87 7.24
C GLU A 243 19.44 16.76 7.22
N ASP A 244 18.18 17.12 6.98
CA ASP A 244 17.13 16.12 6.76
C ASP A 244 17.52 15.18 5.61
N ILE A 245 17.34 13.90 5.79
CA ILE A 245 17.78 12.88 4.82
C ILE A 245 17.10 13.04 3.46
N PHE A 246 15.85 13.53 3.40
CA PHE A 246 15.16 13.79 2.14
C PHE A 246 15.74 15.03 1.44
N GLU A 247 16.12 16.07 2.19
CA GLU A 247 16.81 17.25 1.65
C GLU A 247 18.18 16.84 1.08
N TYR A 248 18.99 16.10 1.83
CA TYR A 248 20.27 15.57 1.38
C TYR A 248 20.15 14.79 0.06
N HIS A 249 19.09 14.02 -0.11
CA HIS A 249 18.81 13.28 -1.34
C HIS A 249 18.04 14.10 -2.39
N LYS A 250 17.92 15.43 -2.23
CA LYS A 250 17.24 16.35 -3.16
C LYS A 250 15.77 16.00 -3.39
N GLN A 251 15.10 15.50 -2.36
CA GLN A 251 13.68 15.17 -2.40
C GLN A 251 12.82 16.11 -1.56
N GLY A 252 13.39 17.09 -0.89
CA GLY A 252 12.68 18.01 0.00
C GLY A 252 11.54 18.74 -0.69
N GLU A 253 11.77 19.31 -1.88
CA GLU A 253 10.73 19.96 -2.67
C GLU A 253 9.60 18.97 -3.06
N ALA A 254 9.97 17.75 -3.46
CA ALA A 254 8.99 16.73 -3.83
C ALA A 254 8.13 16.31 -2.62
N VAL A 255 8.74 16.22 -1.43
CA VAL A 255 8.02 15.93 -0.17
C VAL A 255 7.13 17.09 0.23
N ALA A 256 7.62 18.33 0.17
CA ALA A 256 6.84 19.54 0.48
C ALA A 256 5.63 19.69 -0.45
N GLY A 257 5.81 19.43 -1.75
CA GLY A 257 4.76 19.52 -2.77
C GLY A 257 3.75 18.38 -2.79
N ILE A 258 3.85 17.36 -1.91
CA ILE A 258 2.90 16.23 -1.89
C ILE A 258 1.46 16.68 -1.68
N SER A 259 1.27 17.76 -0.92
CA SER A 259 -0.06 18.29 -0.58
C SER A 259 -0.52 19.42 -1.49
N ASP A 260 0.30 19.85 -2.43
CA ASP A 260 -0.04 20.96 -3.31
C ASP A 260 -1.21 20.57 -4.23
N ARG A 261 -2.17 21.49 -4.36
CA ARG A 261 -3.30 21.31 -5.26
C ARG A 261 -2.84 21.30 -6.72
N GLN A 262 -1.80 22.06 -7.06
CA GLN A 262 -1.25 22.19 -8.41
C GLN A 262 0.08 21.47 -8.54
N VAL A 263 0.27 20.75 -9.65
CA VAL A 263 1.51 20.05 -10.00
C VAL A 263 1.96 20.50 -11.37
N THR A 264 3.14 21.09 -11.44
CA THR A 264 3.71 21.62 -12.70
C THR A 264 4.28 20.46 -13.54
N LEU A 265 4.04 20.51 -14.85
CA LEU A 265 4.58 19.59 -15.83
C LEU A 265 5.86 20.16 -16.48
N PRO A 266 6.74 19.30 -17.02
CA PRO A 266 8.01 19.75 -17.65
C PRO A 266 7.83 20.76 -18.78
N SER A 267 6.75 20.67 -19.56
CA SER A 267 6.41 21.60 -20.63
C SER A 267 5.93 22.98 -20.11
N GLY A 268 5.60 23.10 -18.82
CA GLY A 268 4.98 24.30 -18.23
C GLY A 268 3.45 24.24 -18.15
N GLY A 269 2.84 23.15 -18.62
CA GLY A 269 1.47 22.78 -18.24
C GLY A 269 1.39 22.41 -16.77
N TYR A 270 0.20 22.12 -16.27
CA TYR A 270 0.03 21.71 -14.88
C TYR A 270 -1.23 20.86 -14.68
N LEU A 271 -1.20 20.05 -13.63
CA LEU A 271 -2.34 19.33 -13.11
C LEU A 271 -2.97 20.10 -11.95
N VAL A 272 -4.28 20.05 -11.82
CA VAL A 272 -5.03 20.43 -10.62
C VAL A 272 -5.66 19.18 -10.03
N ILE A 273 -5.36 18.87 -8.76
CA ILE A 273 -5.84 17.67 -8.10
C ILE A 273 -6.75 18.06 -6.95
N ASP A 274 -8.04 17.77 -7.10
CA ASP A 274 -9.07 18.06 -6.12
C ASP A 274 -9.68 16.79 -5.54
N HIS A 275 -9.79 16.76 -4.22
CA HIS A 275 -10.41 15.67 -3.49
C HIS A 275 -11.82 16.05 -3.03
N THR A 276 -12.81 15.23 -3.39
CA THR A 276 -14.15 15.31 -2.84
C THR A 276 -14.38 14.15 -1.86
N GLU A 277 -15.53 14.10 -1.19
CA GLU A 277 -15.89 12.98 -0.33
C GLU A 277 -15.94 11.65 -1.09
N ALA A 278 -16.41 11.67 -2.34
CA ALA A 278 -16.69 10.49 -3.15
C ALA A 278 -15.56 10.10 -4.10
N MET A 279 -14.83 11.08 -4.66
CA MET A 279 -13.86 10.85 -5.72
C MET A 279 -12.74 11.89 -5.74
N THR A 280 -11.69 11.61 -6.49
CA THR A 280 -10.64 12.59 -6.84
C THR A 280 -10.84 13.02 -8.27
N VAL A 281 -10.77 14.33 -8.53
CA VAL A 281 -10.82 14.90 -9.87
C VAL A 281 -9.45 15.49 -10.20
N ILE A 282 -8.96 15.22 -11.41
CA ILE A 282 -7.67 15.73 -11.91
C ILE A 282 -7.96 16.45 -13.23
N ASP A 283 -7.62 17.73 -13.28
CA ASP A 283 -7.76 18.60 -14.45
C ASP A 283 -6.39 18.91 -15.04
N VAL A 284 -6.24 18.78 -16.36
CA VAL A 284 -4.99 19.01 -17.10
C VAL A 284 -5.07 20.36 -17.82
N ASN A 285 -4.12 21.25 -17.50
CA ASN A 285 -4.06 22.59 -18.02
C ASN A 285 -2.78 22.84 -18.83
N SER A 286 -2.91 23.55 -19.96
CA SER A 286 -1.74 23.91 -20.79
C SER A 286 -0.87 25.01 -20.19
N GLY A 287 -1.38 25.76 -19.22
CA GLY A 287 -0.67 26.88 -18.62
C GLY A 287 -0.32 27.98 -19.64
N LYS A 288 0.90 28.48 -19.54
CA LYS A 288 1.42 29.49 -20.48
C LYS A 288 2.20 28.86 -21.65
N PHE A 289 2.13 27.55 -21.80
CA PHE A 289 2.82 26.85 -22.88
C PHE A 289 2.15 27.17 -24.21
N SER A 290 2.75 28.03 -24.99
CA SER A 290 2.24 28.48 -26.29
C SER A 290 2.65 27.58 -27.46
N GLY A 291 3.40 26.48 -27.19
CA GLY A 291 3.77 25.48 -28.16
C GLY A 291 4.66 25.96 -29.30
N ARG A 292 5.14 24.98 -30.07
CA ARG A 292 5.73 25.17 -31.40
C ARG A 292 4.58 25.18 -32.41
N GLU A 293 4.77 25.61 -33.59
CA GLU A 293 3.87 25.87 -34.73
C GLU A 293 2.57 25.02 -34.89
N ASN A 294 2.40 23.91 -34.13
CA ASN A 294 1.26 23.01 -34.19
C ASN A 294 0.59 22.85 -32.82
N LEU A 295 -0.65 23.36 -32.69
CA LEU A 295 -1.45 23.27 -31.48
C LEU A 295 -1.73 21.81 -31.06
N GLU A 296 -1.98 20.93 -32.00
CA GLU A 296 -2.31 19.52 -31.75
C GLU A 296 -1.13 18.76 -31.15
N GLU A 297 0.11 18.98 -31.67
CA GLU A 297 1.34 18.42 -31.10
C GLU A 297 1.58 18.92 -29.67
N THR A 298 1.30 20.20 -29.43
CA THR A 298 1.41 20.82 -28.11
C THR A 298 0.46 20.15 -27.10
N ILE A 299 -0.79 19.95 -27.46
CA ILE A 299 -1.81 19.26 -26.64
C ILE A 299 -1.36 17.82 -26.36
N MET A 300 -0.89 17.11 -27.37
CA MET A 300 -0.43 15.73 -27.22
C MET A 300 0.78 15.62 -26.30
N GLN A 301 1.73 16.56 -26.39
CA GLN A 301 2.89 16.59 -25.48
C GLN A 301 2.44 16.76 -24.03
N ILE A 302 1.58 17.76 -23.75
CA ILE A 302 1.09 18.03 -22.41
C ILE A 302 0.31 16.83 -21.86
N ASN A 303 -0.59 16.24 -22.65
CA ASN A 303 -1.37 15.09 -22.24
C ASN A 303 -0.50 13.84 -21.96
N ARG A 304 0.60 13.63 -22.71
CA ARG A 304 1.58 12.55 -22.43
C ARG A 304 2.30 12.78 -21.10
N GLU A 305 2.79 14.01 -20.87
CA GLU A 305 3.41 14.37 -19.60
C GLU A 305 2.43 14.23 -18.43
N ALA A 306 1.19 14.68 -18.63
CA ALA A 306 0.12 14.54 -17.67
C ALA A 306 -0.17 13.07 -17.33
N ALA A 307 -0.26 12.19 -18.32
CA ALA A 307 -0.52 10.77 -18.10
C ALA A 307 0.56 10.10 -17.22
N LEU A 308 1.83 10.44 -17.44
CA LEU A 308 2.94 9.95 -16.64
C LEU A 308 2.92 10.52 -15.22
N GLU A 309 2.70 11.83 -15.12
CA GLU A 309 2.68 12.51 -13.82
C GLU A 309 1.47 12.12 -12.98
N ILE A 310 0.29 11.93 -13.57
CA ILE A 310 -0.90 11.41 -12.89
C ILE A 310 -0.58 10.05 -12.27
N ALA A 311 0.00 9.12 -13.03
CA ALA A 311 0.38 7.80 -12.51
C ALA A 311 1.36 7.92 -11.32
N ARG A 312 2.31 8.85 -11.38
CA ARG A 312 3.23 9.15 -10.28
C ARG A 312 2.49 9.71 -9.06
N GLN A 313 1.63 10.71 -9.26
CA GLN A 313 0.88 11.37 -8.19
C GLN A 313 -0.10 10.42 -7.48
N LEU A 314 -0.72 9.48 -8.20
CA LEU A 314 -1.57 8.45 -7.59
C LEU A 314 -0.77 7.55 -6.62
N ARG A 315 0.49 7.22 -6.96
CA ARG A 315 1.39 6.45 -6.08
C ARG A 315 1.93 7.31 -4.94
N LEU A 316 2.45 8.50 -5.26
CA LEU A 316 3.13 9.39 -4.32
C LEU A 316 2.20 9.83 -3.19
N ARG A 317 0.95 10.19 -3.52
CA ARG A 317 -0.06 10.67 -2.58
C ARG A 317 -0.97 9.57 -2.03
N ASP A 318 -0.77 8.32 -2.46
CA ASP A 318 -1.64 7.16 -2.18
C ASP A 318 -3.12 7.45 -2.47
N ILE A 319 -3.40 8.12 -3.59
CA ILE A 319 -4.77 8.44 -4.02
C ILE A 319 -5.47 7.16 -4.43
N GLY A 320 -6.62 6.88 -3.81
CA GLY A 320 -7.42 5.67 -4.08
C GLY A 320 -8.91 5.97 -4.12
N GLY A 321 -9.68 5.02 -4.64
CA GLY A 321 -11.11 5.15 -4.89
C GLY A 321 -11.41 5.39 -6.37
N ILE A 322 -12.40 6.21 -6.63
CA ILE A 322 -12.77 6.67 -7.97
C ILE A 322 -11.93 7.91 -8.29
N ILE A 323 -11.27 7.92 -9.43
CA ILE A 323 -10.47 9.04 -9.94
C ILE A 323 -10.99 9.35 -11.34
N VAL A 324 -11.26 10.63 -11.59
CA VAL A 324 -11.69 11.15 -12.89
C VAL A 324 -10.65 12.13 -13.38
N VAL A 325 -10.20 11.94 -14.60
CA VAL A 325 -9.20 12.81 -15.24
C VAL A 325 -9.81 13.51 -16.45
N ASP A 326 -9.67 14.83 -16.47
CA ASP A 326 -10.01 15.69 -17.59
C ASP A 326 -8.72 16.08 -18.33
N PHE A 327 -8.47 15.39 -19.46
CA PHE A 327 -7.36 15.73 -20.36
C PHE A 327 -7.73 16.86 -21.30
N ILE A 328 -6.74 17.63 -21.76
CA ILE A 328 -6.97 18.62 -22.79
C ILE A 328 -7.59 17.93 -24.01
N ASP A 329 -8.65 18.53 -24.58
CA ASP A 329 -9.42 17.96 -25.69
C ASP A 329 -8.56 17.49 -26.86
N MET A 330 -8.77 16.26 -27.29
CA MET A 330 -8.11 15.61 -28.41
C MET A 330 -9.11 15.35 -29.52
N HIS A 331 -8.80 15.81 -30.74
CA HIS A 331 -9.73 15.74 -31.88
C HIS A 331 -9.78 14.35 -32.52
N THR A 332 -8.72 13.57 -32.41
CA THR A 332 -8.64 12.25 -33.08
C THR A 332 -8.72 11.08 -32.10
N ASP A 333 -9.41 10.01 -32.49
CA ASP A 333 -9.47 8.79 -31.69
C ASP A 333 -8.09 8.12 -31.53
N ASN A 334 -7.17 8.35 -32.47
CA ASN A 334 -5.81 7.83 -32.37
C ASN A 334 -5.06 8.49 -31.19
N HIS A 335 -5.19 9.81 -31.03
CA HIS A 335 -4.59 10.54 -29.91
C HIS A 335 -5.17 10.09 -28.57
N LYS A 336 -6.51 9.91 -28.49
CA LYS A 336 -7.17 9.38 -27.30
C LYS A 336 -6.63 8.01 -26.93
N ARG A 337 -6.52 7.08 -27.90
CA ARG A 337 -5.94 5.73 -27.65
C ARG A 337 -4.48 5.79 -27.22
N GLU A 338 -3.68 6.68 -27.80
CA GLU A 338 -2.28 6.85 -27.41
C GLU A 338 -2.14 7.27 -25.96
N ILE A 339 -2.91 8.29 -25.51
CA ILE A 339 -2.88 8.77 -24.13
C ILE A 339 -3.39 7.70 -23.17
N MET A 340 -4.47 6.98 -23.51
CA MET A 340 -4.97 5.87 -22.71
C MET A 340 -3.92 4.76 -22.55
N ASN A 341 -3.22 4.39 -23.63
CA ASN A 341 -2.16 3.41 -23.57
C ASN A 341 -0.98 3.89 -22.72
N SER A 342 -0.58 5.16 -22.85
CA SER A 342 0.50 5.76 -22.04
C SER A 342 0.15 5.73 -20.56
N LEU A 343 -1.08 6.11 -20.19
CA LEU A 343 -1.57 6.07 -18.82
C LEU A 343 -1.62 4.64 -18.27
N GLN A 344 -2.16 3.69 -19.04
CA GLN A 344 -2.20 2.28 -18.66
C GLN A 344 -0.79 1.69 -18.44
N GLN A 345 0.17 2.04 -19.30
CA GLN A 345 1.56 1.59 -19.14
C GLN A 345 2.21 2.19 -17.89
N ALA A 346 2.03 3.49 -17.64
CA ALA A 346 2.57 4.17 -16.47
C ALA A 346 2.00 3.59 -15.15
N LEU A 347 0.76 3.14 -15.17
CA LEU A 347 0.08 2.55 -14.01
C LEU A 347 0.48 1.08 -13.73
N LYS A 348 1.14 0.37 -14.65
CA LYS A 348 1.51 -1.07 -14.47
C LYS A 348 2.40 -1.32 -13.25
N GLY A 349 3.24 -0.35 -12.88
CA GLY A 349 4.15 -0.46 -11.73
C GLY A 349 3.46 -0.28 -10.37
N ASP A 350 2.21 0.14 -10.33
CA ASP A 350 1.50 0.40 -9.09
C ASP A 350 1.03 -0.91 -8.42
N LYS A 351 1.40 -1.08 -7.15
CA LYS A 351 1.03 -2.24 -6.33
C LYS A 351 -0.47 -2.35 -6.07
N MET A 352 -1.20 -1.20 -6.11
CA MET A 352 -2.64 -1.13 -5.85
C MET A 352 -3.49 -1.50 -7.07
N HIS A 353 -2.85 -1.79 -8.23
CA HIS A 353 -3.49 -2.23 -9.47
C HIS A 353 -4.63 -1.32 -9.92
N PRO A 354 -4.34 -0.04 -10.20
CA PRO A 354 -5.34 0.84 -10.77
C PRO A 354 -5.82 0.26 -12.11
N LYS A 355 -7.11 0.47 -12.38
CA LYS A 355 -7.72 0.09 -13.65
C LYS A 355 -8.20 1.35 -14.32
N VAL A 356 -7.71 1.62 -15.51
CA VAL A 356 -8.29 2.59 -16.40
C VAL A 356 -9.48 1.90 -17.06
N GLN A 357 -10.69 2.46 -16.88
CA GLN A 357 -11.92 1.85 -17.35
C GLN A 357 -12.16 2.23 -18.82
N ASP A 358 -12.57 3.46 -19.08
CA ASP A 358 -12.87 3.95 -20.42
C ASP A 358 -12.83 5.49 -20.45
N ILE A 359 -13.01 6.05 -21.63
CA ILE A 359 -13.31 7.47 -21.83
C ILE A 359 -14.82 7.64 -21.92
N THR A 360 -15.38 8.49 -21.06
CA THR A 360 -16.81 8.77 -21.05
C THR A 360 -17.23 9.59 -22.28
N VAL A 361 -18.54 9.72 -22.50
CA VAL A 361 -19.10 10.61 -23.53
C VAL A 361 -18.71 12.08 -23.34
N LEU A 362 -18.28 12.46 -22.14
CA LEU A 362 -17.80 13.79 -21.81
C LEU A 362 -16.27 13.94 -21.97
N ASN A 363 -15.60 12.98 -22.61
CA ASN A 363 -14.13 12.88 -22.74
C ASN A 363 -13.35 12.72 -21.41
N LEU A 364 -14.02 12.38 -20.31
CA LEU A 364 -13.36 12.14 -19.03
C LEU A 364 -12.82 10.72 -18.96
N VAL A 365 -11.59 10.55 -18.44
CA VAL A 365 -10.98 9.24 -18.21
C VAL A 365 -11.26 8.77 -16.79
N GLU A 366 -11.86 7.59 -16.66
CA GLU A 366 -12.19 6.99 -15.37
C GLU A 366 -11.11 5.99 -14.94
N ILE A 367 -10.64 6.16 -13.70
CA ILE A 367 -9.67 5.27 -13.07
C ILE A 367 -10.24 4.78 -11.74
N THR A 368 -10.08 3.50 -11.46
CA THR A 368 -10.33 2.94 -10.13
C THR A 368 -9.02 2.42 -9.54
N ARG A 369 -8.69 2.82 -8.32
CA ARG A 369 -7.51 2.37 -7.57
C ARG A 369 -7.92 1.92 -6.17
N LYS A 370 -7.43 0.76 -5.73
CA LYS A 370 -7.75 0.27 -4.39
C LYS A 370 -7.25 1.28 -3.34
N LYS A 371 -8.14 1.67 -2.43
CA LYS A 371 -7.79 2.56 -1.32
C LYS A 371 -7.14 1.73 -0.21
N SER A 372 -5.86 1.98 0.08
CA SER A 372 -5.09 1.21 1.07
C SER A 372 -5.02 1.89 2.43
N ARG A 373 -4.92 3.22 2.44
CA ARG A 373 -4.72 4.03 3.65
C ARG A 373 -5.55 5.31 3.61
N GLN A 374 -5.40 6.16 4.62
CA GLN A 374 -5.87 7.55 4.55
C GLN A 374 -5.04 8.30 3.50
N ASN A 375 -5.65 9.28 2.83
CA ASN A 375 -4.91 10.13 1.89
C ASN A 375 -3.76 10.79 2.65
N LEU A 376 -2.56 10.75 2.06
CA LEU A 376 -1.36 11.28 2.68
C LEU A 376 -1.50 12.77 3.06
N SER A 377 -2.25 13.54 2.26
CA SER A 377 -2.58 14.93 2.57
C SER A 377 -3.31 15.09 3.92
N SER A 378 -4.21 14.16 4.27
CA SER A 378 -4.90 14.24 5.58
C SER A 378 -3.97 13.92 6.75
N VAL A 379 -2.98 13.06 6.54
CA VAL A 379 -1.96 12.73 7.54
C VAL A 379 -0.98 13.88 7.74
N LEU A 380 -0.58 14.56 6.66
CA LEU A 380 0.37 15.67 6.73
C LEU A 380 -0.26 16.96 7.30
N TYR A 381 -1.55 17.18 7.09
CA TYR A 381 -2.26 18.39 7.56
C TYR A 381 -2.94 18.26 8.93
N THR A 382 -2.83 17.15 9.63
CA THR A 382 -3.33 17.11 11.02
C THR A 382 -2.39 18.02 11.85
N PRO A 383 -2.81 19.24 12.24
CA PRO A 383 -1.94 20.12 12.98
C PRO A 383 -1.72 19.51 14.35
N LEU A 384 -0.48 19.42 14.79
CA LEU A 384 -0.05 19.10 16.16
C LEU A 384 -0.67 20.06 17.21
N SER A 385 -1.34 21.14 16.77
CA SER A 385 -1.87 22.21 17.61
C SER A 385 -3.31 22.01 18.10
N LEU A 386 -4.02 20.95 17.71
CA LEU A 386 -5.41 20.70 18.20
C LEU A 386 -5.51 19.77 19.41
N ILE A 387 -4.38 19.36 20.00
CA ILE A 387 -4.34 18.45 21.17
C ILE A 387 -4.16 19.22 22.50
N HIS A 388 -4.10 20.54 22.49
CA HIS A 388 -4.05 21.37 23.69
C HIS A 388 -5.15 22.42 23.69
N ILE A 389 -6.39 22.01 23.89
CA ILE A 389 -7.44 22.80 24.58
C ILE A 389 -8.28 21.83 25.38
#